data_b9c12892c3247f13de90a442e1392368
#
_entry.id   b9c12892c3247f13de90a442e1392368
#
_cell.length_a   1.000
_cell.length_b   1.000
_cell.length_c   1.000
_cell.angle_alpha   90.00
_cell.angle_beta   90.00
_cell.angle_gamma   90.00
#
_symmetry.space_group_name_H-M   'P 1'
#
loop_
_entity.id
_entity.type
_entity.pdbx_description
1 polymer ?
#
loop_
_entity_poly.entity_id
_entity_poly.type
_entity_poly.pdbx_seq_one_letter_code
_entity_poly.pdbx_strand_id
1 'polypeptide(L)'
;MIIVDVYVPVYEKTYDMEIDEGLGIAMVIEEMATIICQKESSKMGGNVSELCLCDVRSKQILSPERCLRDYVITNGGQLLLV
;
A
#
# COMPACT_ATOMS: atom_id res chain seq x y z
N MET A 1 -0.84 1.74 -14.80
CA MET A 1 -0.87 0.75 -13.69
C MET A 1 0.52 0.18 -13.48
N ILE A 2 0.90 0.01 -12.24
CA ILE A 2 2.17 -0.62 -11.86
C ILE A 2 1.89 -1.78 -10.91
N ILE A 3 2.82 -2.73 -10.87
CA ILE A 3 2.74 -3.86 -9.95
C ILE A 3 3.76 -3.61 -8.85
N VAL A 4 3.32 -3.67 -7.60
CA VAL A 4 4.18 -3.43 -6.43
C VAL A 4 4.04 -4.58 -5.44
N ASP A 5 5.08 -4.80 -4.65
CA ASP A 5 5.07 -5.77 -3.56
C ASP A 5 4.77 -5.04 -2.26
N VAL A 6 3.71 -5.44 -1.58
CA VAL A 6 3.27 -4.79 -0.34
C VAL A 6 3.42 -5.77 0.82
N TYR A 7 4.32 -5.45 1.74
CA TYR A 7 4.48 -6.24 2.96
C TYR A 7 3.54 -5.72 4.04
N VAL A 8 2.79 -6.63 4.66
CA VAL A 8 1.82 -6.29 5.71
C VAL A 8 2.22 -7.04 6.99
N PRO A 9 2.87 -6.35 7.93
CA PRO A 9 3.40 -7.00 9.13
C PRO A 9 2.36 -7.74 9.97
N VAL A 10 1.12 -7.24 10.05
CA VAL A 10 0.07 -7.86 10.86
C VAL A 10 -0.24 -9.30 10.40
N TYR A 11 -0.06 -9.58 9.11
CA TYR A 11 -0.24 -10.92 8.55
C TYR A 11 1.08 -11.60 8.23
N GLU A 12 2.20 -10.89 8.37
CA GLU A 12 3.54 -11.38 8.02
C GLU A 12 3.62 -11.91 6.59
N LYS A 13 2.95 -11.21 5.67
CA LYS A 13 2.86 -11.62 4.26
C LYS A 13 3.15 -10.46 3.33
N THR A 14 3.63 -10.82 2.13
CA THR A 14 3.82 -9.88 1.03
C THR A 14 2.78 -10.19 -0.05
N TYR A 15 2.15 -9.13 -0.56
CA TYR A 15 1.14 -9.23 -1.60
C TYR A 15 1.59 -8.49 -2.85
N ASP A 16 1.44 -9.13 -4.02
CA ASP A 16 1.64 -8.46 -5.30
C ASP A 16 0.33 -7.76 -5.66
N MET A 17 0.40 -6.46 -5.88
CA MET A 17 -0.80 -5.68 -6.21
C MET A 17 -0.58 -4.80 -7.42
N GLU A 18 -1.57 -4.76 -8.29
CA GLU A 18 -1.60 -3.84 -9.42
C GLU A 18 -2.29 -2.56 -8.96
N ILE A 19 -1.59 -1.44 -9.04
CA ILE A 19 -2.04 -0.16 -8.49
C ILE A 19 -1.93 0.92 -9.54
N ASP A 20 -2.90 1.85 -9.56
CA ASP A 20 -2.86 3.04 -10.39
C ASP A 20 -1.92 4.06 -9.73
N GLU A 21 -0.76 4.30 -10.33
CA GLU A 21 0.24 5.23 -9.80
C GLU A 21 -0.22 6.68 -9.78
N GLY A 22 -1.27 7.01 -10.51
CA GLY A 22 -1.86 8.35 -10.50
C GLY A 22 -2.96 8.55 -9.47
N LEU A 23 -3.38 7.47 -8.79
CA LEU A 23 -4.41 7.55 -7.76
C LEU A 23 -3.82 8.11 -6.46
N GLY A 24 -4.59 8.90 -5.73
CA GLY A 24 -4.14 9.41 -4.43
C GLY A 24 -3.80 8.27 -3.47
N ILE A 25 -2.73 8.44 -2.71
CA ILE A 25 -2.24 7.39 -1.80
C ILE A 25 -3.29 7.00 -0.76
N ALA A 26 -4.10 7.95 -0.27
CA ALA A 26 -5.19 7.63 0.65
C ALA A 26 -6.14 6.60 0.04
N MET A 27 -6.48 6.75 -1.23
CA MET A 27 -7.35 5.81 -1.95
C MET A 27 -6.64 4.48 -2.20
N VAL A 28 -5.34 4.53 -2.50
CA VAL A 28 -4.53 3.32 -2.67
C VAL A 28 -4.51 2.49 -1.39
N ILE A 29 -4.36 3.13 -0.24
CA ILE A 29 -4.38 2.45 1.06
C ILE A 29 -5.74 1.76 1.28
N GLU A 30 -6.83 2.45 0.98
CA GLU A 30 -8.16 1.85 1.10
C GLU A 30 -8.34 0.63 0.21
N GLU A 31 -7.89 0.72 -1.05
CA GLU A 31 -7.95 -0.40 -1.97
C GLU A 31 -7.10 -1.58 -1.49
N MET A 32 -5.88 -1.30 -1.03
CA MET A 32 -5.00 -2.33 -0.49
C MET A 32 -5.63 -3.03 0.70
N ALA A 33 -6.19 -2.27 1.64
CA ALA A 33 -6.84 -2.83 2.83
C ALA A 33 -8.01 -3.72 2.43
N THR A 34 -8.82 -3.31 1.47
CA THR A 34 -9.96 -4.09 0.98
C THR A 34 -9.50 -5.41 0.37
N ILE A 35 -8.49 -5.37 -0.49
CA ILE A 35 -7.96 -6.56 -1.15
C ILE A 35 -7.39 -7.54 -0.12
N ILE A 36 -6.62 -7.05 0.83
CA ILE A 36 -6.00 -7.87 1.87
C ILE A 36 -7.06 -8.52 2.75
N CYS A 37 -8.05 -7.75 3.18
CA CYS A 37 -9.15 -8.28 4.00
C CYS A 37 -9.92 -9.38 3.28
N GLN A 38 -10.13 -9.24 1.97
CA GLN A 38 -10.78 -10.27 1.16
C GLN A 38 -9.92 -11.53 1.08
N LYS A 39 -8.62 -11.38 0.85
CA LYS A 39 -7.70 -12.54 0.75
C LYS A 39 -7.54 -13.28 2.06
N GLU A 40 -7.52 -12.56 3.17
CA GLU A 40 -7.35 -13.15 4.49
C GLU A 40 -8.68 -13.54 5.15
N SER A 41 -9.80 -13.22 4.51
CA SER A 41 -11.17 -13.46 5.03
C SER A 41 -11.33 -12.89 6.44
N SER A 42 -10.75 -11.75 6.69
CA SER A 42 -10.80 -11.09 7.99
C SER A 42 -10.77 -9.58 7.82
N LYS A 43 -11.02 -8.86 8.92
CA LYS A 43 -10.91 -7.40 8.92
C LYS A 43 -9.61 -7.01 9.61
N MET A 44 -8.94 -6.01 9.04
CA MET A 44 -7.81 -5.40 9.73
C MET A 44 -8.34 -4.63 10.93
N GLY A 45 -7.68 -4.78 12.07
CA GLY A 45 -8.05 -4.02 13.28
C GLY A 45 -7.79 -2.53 13.08
N GLY A 46 -8.58 -1.71 13.75
CA GLY A 46 -8.40 -0.27 13.74
C GLY A 46 -9.05 0.41 12.53
N ASN A 47 -8.68 1.66 12.33
CA ASN A 47 -9.23 2.51 11.29
C ASN A 47 -8.28 2.56 10.09
N VAL A 48 -8.81 2.30 8.89
CA VAL A 48 -8.01 2.34 7.64
C VAL A 48 -7.33 3.69 7.46
N SER A 49 -7.94 4.78 7.91
CA SER A 49 -7.33 6.11 7.80
C SER A 49 -6.08 6.29 8.65
N GLU A 50 -5.82 5.39 9.59
CA GLU A 50 -4.62 5.41 10.42
C GLU A 50 -3.47 4.59 9.83
N LEU A 51 -3.72 3.85 8.75
CA LEU A 51 -2.69 3.09 8.07
C LEU A 51 -1.76 4.03 7.31
N CYS A 52 -0.49 3.65 7.29
CA CYS A 52 0.54 4.37 6.56
C CYS A 52 1.14 3.47 5.49
N LEU A 53 1.45 4.06 4.33
CA LEU A 53 2.14 3.37 3.27
C LEU A 53 3.56 3.93 3.19
N CYS A 54 4.56 3.05 3.20
CA CYS A 54 5.96 3.45 3.19
C CYS A 54 6.69 2.83 2.00
N ASP A 55 7.64 3.57 1.43
CA ASP A 55 8.55 3.03 0.44
C ASP A 55 9.76 2.44 1.14
N VAL A 56 9.94 1.13 1.01
CA VAL A 56 11.01 0.40 1.69
C VAL A 56 12.41 0.86 1.22
N ARG A 57 12.54 1.11 -0.09
CA ARG A 57 13.84 1.47 -0.68
C ARG A 57 14.34 2.83 -0.22
N SER A 58 13.47 3.84 -0.25
CA SER A 58 13.84 5.20 0.14
C SER A 58 13.64 5.45 1.64
N LYS A 59 12.96 4.52 2.31
CA LYS A 59 12.62 4.62 3.74
C LYS A 59 11.79 5.87 4.03
N GLN A 60 10.88 6.18 3.11
CA GLN A 60 9.97 7.33 3.25
C GLN A 60 8.56 6.87 3.58
N ILE A 61 7.90 7.62 4.46
CA ILE A 61 6.45 7.49 4.66
C ILE A 61 5.80 8.33 3.57
N LEU A 62 4.89 7.69 2.81
CA LEU A 62 4.23 8.36 1.69
C LEU A 62 3.06 9.19 2.19
N SER A 63 2.98 10.44 1.72
CA SER A 63 1.88 11.34 2.09
C SER A 63 0.57 10.87 1.46
N PRO A 64 -0.52 10.75 2.24
CA PRO A 64 -1.81 10.36 1.68
C PRO A 64 -2.38 11.36 0.66
N GLU A 65 -1.87 12.57 0.64
CA GLU A 65 -2.33 13.62 -0.27
C GLU A 65 -1.62 13.59 -1.63
N ARG A 66 -0.59 12.73 -1.78
CA ARG A 66 0.17 12.59 -3.03
C ARG A 66 -0.20 11.29 -3.71
N CYS A 67 0.44 11.00 -4.84
CA CYS A 67 0.27 9.73 -5.54
C CYS A 67 1.64 9.05 -5.68
N LEU A 68 1.65 7.76 -6.05
CA LEU A 68 2.90 7.00 -6.19
C LEU A 68 3.82 7.61 -7.23
N ARG A 69 3.25 8.20 -8.28
CA ARG A 69 4.04 8.86 -9.33
C ARG A 69 4.90 9.99 -8.78
N ASP A 70 4.43 10.68 -7.75
CA ASP A 70 5.18 11.78 -7.13
C ASP A 70 6.46 11.30 -6.45
N TYR A 71 6.53 10.02 -6.09
CA TYR A 71 7.68 9.42 -5.43
C TYR A 71 8.52 8.57 -6.39
N VAL A 72 8.19 8.59 -7.68
CA VAL A 72 8.90 7.82 -8.70
C VAL A 72 8.90 6.31 -8.40
N ILE A 73 7.80 5.82 -7.84
CA ILE A 73 7.62 4.39 -7.58
C ILE A 73 7.10 3.75 -8.85
N THR A 74 7.81 2.70 -9.31
CA THR A 74 7.54 2.02 -10.57
C THR A 74 7.31 0.53 -10.34
N ASN A 75 7.19 -0.24 -11.43
CA ASN A 75 7.04 -1.69 -11.36
C ASN A 75 8.13 -2.32 -10.50
N GLY A 76 7.75 -3.24 -9.63
CA GLY A 76 8.67 -3.90 -8.73
C GLY A 76 8.96 -3.11 -7.46
N GLY A 77 8.28 -1.98 -7.25
CA GLY A 77 8.43 -1.21 -6.02
C GLY A 77 8.07 -2.06 -4.81
N GLN A 78 8.79 -1.84 -3.69
CA GLN A 78 8.54 -2.55 -2.45
C GLN A 78 7.98 -1.58 -1.44
N LEU A 79 6.76 -1.87 -0.98
CA LEU A 79 6.03 -1.00 -0.06
C LEU A 79 5.73 -1.73 1.24
N LEU A 80 5.49 -0.95 2.29
CA LEU A 80 5.12 -1.45 3.62
C LEU A 80 3.82 -0.77 4.02
N LEU A 81 2.83 -1.56 4.38
CA LEU A 81 1.53 -1.06 4.87
C LEU A 81 1.41 -1.34 6.36
N VAL A 82 1.41 -0.30 7.17
CA VAL A 82 1.36 -0.40 8.63
C VAL A 82 0.33 0.51 9.25
#